data_f1a64b327148e340293cbd867584dba4
#
_entry.id   f1a64b327148e340293cbd867584dba4
#
_cell.length_a   1.000
_cell.length_b   1.000
_cell.length_c   1.000
_cell.angle_alpha   90.00
_cell.angle_beta   90.00
_cell.angle_gamma   90.00
#
_symmetry.space_group_name_H-M   'P 1'
#
loop_
_entity.id
_entity.type
_entity.pdbx_description
1 polymer ?
#
loop_
_entity_poly.entity_id
_entity_poly.type
_entity_poly.pdbx_seq_one_letter_code
_entity_poly.pdbx_strand_id
1 'polypeptide(L)'
;MLGVHFVRMPKQELTQQKNWYVLHTYSGYEDAVAKSLRQRIESLGMEDKIFNVLVPKEKKIKIKNGKRKVIEEKIYPGYVLVEMVVTDDSWYIVRNTPNVTGFVGAGTVPVPVSFQEIEILKKRIGVDTPHFQIDFKVGDSIKITDGPFKDFDGRVSEIDEEKGKVKVFVNMFGRDTLVELDSLQIKKL
;
A
#
# COMPACT_ATOMS: atom_id res chain seq x y z
N MET A 1 24.50 -13.90 44.09
CA MET A 1 25.00 -12.89 43.15
C MET A 1 24.75 -13.42 41.74
N LEU A 2 23.63 -13.07 41.14
CA LEU A 2 23.30 -13.44 39.78
C LEU A 2 23.73 -12.28 38.85
N GLY A 3 24.84 -12.53 38.11
CA GLY A 3 25.36 -11.57 37.17
C GLY A 3 24.40 -11.40 35.98
N VAL A 4 23.85 -10.19 35.83
CA VAL A 4 23.09 -9.80 34.66
C VAL A 4 24.08 -9.76 33.50
N HIS A 5 24.02 -10.79 32.61
CA HIS A 5 24.77 -10.74 31.39
C HIS A 5 24.09 -9.70 30.46
N PHE A 6 24.68 -8.51 30.45
CA PHE A 6 24.45 -7.56 29.39
C PHE A 6 24.99 -8.18 28.08
N VAL A 7 24.11 -8.68 27.23
CA VAL A 7 24.46 -9.06 25.88
C VAL A 7 24.78 -7.75 25.14
N ARG A 8 26.07 -7.42 25.11
CA ARG A 8 26.60 -6.30 24.33
C ARG A 8 26.45 -6.66 22.87
N MET A 9 25.58 -5.95 22.16
CA MET A 9 25.43 -6.11 20.71
C MET A 9 26.79 -5.90 20.02
N PRO A 10 27.10 -6.66 18.94
CA PRO A 10 28.30 -6.39 18.18
C PRO A 10 28.24 -4.94 17.65
N LYS A 11 29.32 -4.20 17.84
CA LYS A 11 29.53 -2.88 17.24
C LYS A 11 29.52 -3.02 15.70
N GLN A 12 28.34 -3.07 15.13
CA GLN A 12 28.18 -2.66 13.74
C GLN A 12 28.21 -1.14 13.75
N GLU A 13 28.96 -0.57 12.85
CA GLU A 13 28.95 0.87 12.60
C GLU A 13 27.50 1.27 12.34
N LEU A 14 26.84 1.75 13.39
CA LEU A 14 25.55 2.41 13.31
C LEU A 14 25.76 3.57 12.37
N THR A 15 25.37 3.40 11.12
CA THR A 15 25.41 4.49 10.14
C THR A 15 24.57 5.60 10.74
N GLN A 16 25.21 6.71 11.14
CA GLN A 16 24.53 7.93 11.61
C GLN A 16 23.66 8.55 10.51
N GLN A 17 23.36 7.79 9.47
CA GLN A 17 22.56 8.21 8.35
C GLN A 17 21.10 7.82 8.56
N LYS A 18 20.26 8.76 8.23
CA LYS A 18 18.83 8.61 8.17
C LYS A 18 18.44 7.64 7.05
N ASN A 19 17.75 6.56 7.40
CA ASN A 19 17.28 5.56 6.45
C ASN A 19 15.85 5.14 6.76
N TRP A 20 15.21 4.51 5.79
CA TRP A 20 13.90 3.88 5.96
C TRP A 20 14.05 2.43 6.38
N TYR A 21 13.24 2.04 7.36
CA TYR A 21 13.16 0.68 7.89
C TYR A 21 11.72 0.21 7.87
N VAL A 22 11.54 -1.09 7.78
CA VAL A 22 10.21 -1.71 7.82
C VAL A 22 9.99 -2.35 9.18
N LEU A 23 8.83 -2.04 9.77
CA LEU A 23 8.33 -2.67 10.98
C LEU A 23 7.28 -3.71 10.59
N HIS A 24 7.36 -4.86 11.20
CA HIS A 24 6.31 -5.86 11.16
C HIS A 24 5.36 -5.63 12.34
N THR A 25 4.06 -5.63 12.06
CA THR A 25 2.99 -5.44 13.06
C THR A 25 1.96 -6.53 12.93
N TYR A 26 1.08 -6.65 13.91
CA TYR A 26 -0.13 -7.45 13.72
C TYR A 26 -0.99 -6.81 12.63
N SER A 27 -1.49 -7.64 11.70
CA SER A 27 -2.34 -7.18 10.61
C SER A 27 -3.61 -6.50 11.14
N GLY A 28 -3.92 -5.33 10.61
CA GLY A 28 -5.03 -4.50 11.08
C GLY A 28 -4.64 -3.43 12.12
N TYR A 29 -3.46 -3.53 12.72
CA TYR A 29 -2.99 -2.58 13.75
C TYR A 29 -2.02 -1.51 13.20
N GLU A 30 -1.77 -1.46 11.91
CA GLU A 30 -0.76 -0.58 11.31
C GLU A 30 -1.03 0.90 11.61
N ASP A 31 -2.28 1.35 11.53
CA ASP A 31 -2.66 2.73 11.86
C ASP A 31 -2.53 3.02 13.35
N ALA A 32 -2.89 2.07 14.19
CA ALA A 32 -2.72 2.17 15.64
C ALA A 32 -1.25 2.25 16.04
N VAL A 33 -0.39 1.42 15.41
CA VAL A 33 1.06 1.45 15.59
C VAL A 33 1.62 2.80 15.15
N ALA A 34 1.27 3.29 13.97
CA ALA A 34 1.75 4.57 13.47
C ALA A 34 1.35 5.73 14.39
N LYS A 35 0.12 5.73 14.90
CA LYS A 35 -0.37 6.72 15.87
C LYS A 35 0.40 6.65 17.19
N SER A 36 0.52 5.47 17.77
CA SER A 36 1.22 5.26 19.03
C SER A 36 2.69 5.63 18.91
N LEU A 37 3.33 5.28 17.79
CA LEU A 37 4.73 5.63 17.58
C LEU A 37 4.94 7.15 17.46
N ARG A 38 4.08 7.85 16.71
CA ARG A 38 4.15 9.33 16.62
C ARG A 38 3.98 9.99 17.98
N GLN A 39 3.04 9.53 18.79
CA GLN A 39 2.85 10.05 20.16
C GLN A 39 4.06 9.80 21.06
N ARG A 40 4.71 8.63 20.92
CA ARG A 40 5.94 8.31 21.68
C ARG A 40 7.12 9.15 21.23
N ILE A 41 7.27 9.40 19.94
CA ILE A 41 8.32 10.27 19.39
C ILE A 41 8.19 11.67 20.00
N GLU A 42 7.00 12.25 19.96
CA GLU A 42 6.71 13.57 20.51
C GLU A 42 6.91 13.63 22.03
N SER A 43 6.34 12.66 22.78
CA SER A 43 6.41 12.66 24.24
C SER A 43 7.81 12.40 24.80
N LEU A 44 8.68 11.75 24.04
CA LEU A 44 10.06 11.42 24.44
C LEU A 44 11.11 12.34 23.79
N GLY A 45 10.67 13.32 22.97
CA GLY A 45 11.56 14.27 22.30
C GLY A 45 12.53 13.59 21.34
N MET A 46 12.04 12.65 20.51
CA MET A 46 12.87 11.84 19.61
C MET A 46 12.74 12.23 18.14
N GLU A 47 12.24 13.43 17.86
CA GLU A 47 12.03 13.96 16.52
C GLU A 47 13.35 14.16 15.74
N ASP A 48 14.45 14.32 16.45
CA ASP A 48 15.79 14.41 15.88
C ASP A 48 16.38 13.07 15.43
N LYS A 49 15.77 11.95 15.84
CA LYS A 49 16.22 10.60 15.51
C LYS A 49 15.19 9.77 14.73
N ILE A 50 13.90 10.03 14.93
CA ILE A 50 12.80 9.35 14.22
C ILE A 50 11.97 10.41 13.51
N PHE A 51 12.10 10.49 12.19
CA PHE A 51 11.62 11.60 11.37
C PHE A 51 10.23 11.39 10.82
N ASN A 52 9.95 10.19 10.30
CA ASN A 52 8.69 9.89 9.63
C ASN A 52 8.19 8.49 9.97
N VAL A 53 6.87 8.37 10.08
CA VAL A 53 6.16 7.09 10.24
C VAL A 53 5.07 7.02 9.18
N LEU A 54 5.11 6.00 8.33
CA LEU A 54 4.24 5.87 7.18
C LEU A 54 3.58 4.49 7.15
N VAL A 55 2.26 4.47 7.03
CA VAL A 55 1.50 3.27 6.66
C VAL A 55 1.28 3.32 5.15
N PRO A 56 1.85 2.38 4.37
CA PRO A 56 1.73 2.41 2.92
C PRO A 56 0.30 2.08 2.49
N LYS A 57 -0.42 3.10 2.01
CA LYS A 57 -1.79 3.03 1.52
C LYS A 57 -1.89 3.61 0.13
N GLU A 58 -2.78 3.06 -0.69
CA GLU A 58 -3.15 3.63 -1.98
C GLU A 58 -4.64 3.92 -2.01
N LYS A 59 -5.04 4.92 -2.76
CA LYS A 59 -6.45 5.24 -2.99
C LYS A 59 -6.94 4.44 -4.19
N LYS A 60 -8.02 3.68 -4.02
CA LYS A 60 -8.67 2.94 -5.09
C LYS A 60 -10.12 3.39 -5.22
N ILE A 61 -10.63 3.40 -6.44
CA ILE A 61 -12.07 3.57 -6.67
C ILE A 61 -12.68 2.18 -6.75
N LYS A 62 -13.55 1.86 -5.78
CA LYS A 62 -14.44 0.69 -5.85
C LYS A 62 -15.84 1.10 -6.24
N ILE A 63 -16.46 0.27 -7.06
CA ILE A 63 -17.84 0.43 -7.45
C ILE A 63 -18.69 -0.45 -6.55
N LYS A 64 -19.58 0.15 -5.78
CA LYS A 64 -20.54 -0.55 -4.95
C LYS A 64 -21.94 -0.02 -5.21
N ASN A 65 -22.88 -0.92 -5.56
CA ASN A 65 -24.27 -0.56 -5.88
C ASN A 65 -24.38 0.52 -6.98
N GLY A 66 -23.56 0.43 -8.04
CA GLY A 66 -23.55 1.40 -9.14
C GLY A 66 -22.96 2.77 -8.81
N LYS A 67 -22.44 2.96 -7.58
CA LYS A 67 -21.82 4.22 -7.15
C LYS A 67 -20.32 4.08 -6.97
N ARG A 68 -19.57 5.09 -7.42
CA ARG A 68 -18.12 5.19 -7.21
C ARG A 68 -17.83 5.59 -5.78
N LYS A 69 -16.99 4.84 -5.10
CA LYS A 69 -16.49 5.14 -3.76
C LYS A 69 -14.98 5.04 -3.73
N VAL A 70 -14.33 6.14 -3.33
CA VAL A 70 -12.88 6.13 -3.07
C VAL A 70 -12.66 5.43 -1.73
N ILE A 71 -11.81 4.42 -1.73
CA ILE A 71 -11.36 3.71 -0.52
C ILE A 71 -9.84 3.77 -0.43
N GLU A 72 -9.34 3.78 0.80
CA GLU A 72 -7.91 3.57 1.06
C GLU A 72 -7.67 2.09 1.33
N GLU A 73 -6.74 1.51 0.61
CA GLU A 73 -6.33 0.12 0.80
C GLU A 73 -4.84 0.06 1.13
N LYS A 74 -4.48 -0.78 2.10
CA LYS A 74 -3.08 -0.96 2.49
C LYS A 74 -2.35 -1.71 1.39
N ILE A 75 -1.22 -1.15 0.94
CA ILE A 75 -0.38 -1.78 -0.10
C ILE A 75 0.29 -3.03 0.48
N TYR A 76 0.75 -2.94 1.72
CA TYR A 76 1.40 -4.03 2.46
C TYR A 76 0.78 -4.17 3.84
N PRO A 77 -0.26 -5.03 4.01
CA PRO A 77 -0.84 -5.31 5.32
C PRO A 77 0.19 -5.91 6.28
N GLY A 78 0.18 -5.45 7.54
CA GLY A 78 1.12 -5.90 8.57
C GLY A 78 2.47 -5.17 8.57
N TYR A 79 2.64 -4.13 7.73
CA TYR A 79 3.90 -3.39 7.62
C TYR A 79 3.70 -1.89 7.84
N VAL A 80 4.64 -1.30 8.56
CA VAL A 80 4.75 0.15 8.77
C VAL A 80 6.19 0.56 8.47
N LEU A 81 6.37 1.67 7.74
CA LEU A 81 7.69 2.21 7.46
C LEU A 81 8.02 3.29 8.46
N VAL A 82 9.28 3.31 8.88
CA VAL A 82 9.83 4.34 9.76
C VAL A 82 11.12 4.87 9.16
N GLU A 83 11.24 6.20 9.09
CA GLU A 83 12.47 6.88 8.69
C GLU A 83 13.18 7.35 9.95
N MET A 84 14.37 6.80 10.21
CA MET A 84 15.10 7.08 11.44
C MET A 84 16.60 6.88 11.29
N VAL A 85 17.33 7.47 12.23
CA VAL A 85 18.71 7.09 12.55
C VAL A 85 18.64 5.99 13.62
N VAL A 86 19.28 4.85 13.37
CA VAL A 86 19.31 3.73 14.32
C VAL A 86 20.30 4.02 15.43
N THR A 87 19.77 4.23 16.63
CA THR A 87 20.50 4.30 17.89
C THR A 87 19.84 3.33 18.87
N ASP A 88 20.49 3.05 20.01
CA ASP A 88 19.90 2.20 21.03
C ASP A 88 18.53 2.73 21.48
N ASP A 89 18.41 4.06 21.67
CA ASP A 89 17.18 4.70 22.10
C ASP A 89 16.08 4.63 21.02
N SER A 90 16.40 5.01 19.77
CA SER A 90 15.41 5.00 18.68
C SER A 90 14.94 3.57 18.38
N TRP A 91 15.88 2.61 18.37
CA TRP A 91 15.56 1.21 18.21
C TRP A 91 14.64 0.70 19.32
N TYR A 92 14.96 1.01 20.57
CA TYR A 92 14.19 0.59 21.73
C TYR A 92 12.76 1.15 21.70
N ILE A 93 12.59 2.43 21.41
CA ILE A 93 11.28 3.09 21.34
C ILE A 93 10.41 2.46 20.25
N VAL A 94 10.96 2.28 19.06
CA VAL A 94 10.24 1.71 17.91
C VAL A 94 9.89 0.25 18.19
N ARG A 95 10.86 -0.55 18.64
CA ARG A 95 10.67 -1.99 18.90
C ARG A 95 9.63 -2.27 19.99
N ASN A 96 9.58 -1.42 21.02
CA ASN A 96 8.66 -1.56 22.16
C ASN A 96 7.34 -0.77 22.00
N THR A 97 7.03 -0.30 20.80
CA THR A 97 5.72 0.26 20.52
C THR A 97 4.66 -0.85 20.49
N PRO A 98 3.50 -0.66 21.14
CA PRO A 98 2.45 -1.67 21.17
C PRO A 98 2.06 -2.15 19.77
N ASN A 99 1.88 -3.46 19.64
CA ASN A 99 1.53 -4.18 18.38
C ASN A 99 2.66 -4.24 17.32
N VAL A 100 3.84 -3.71 17.61
CA VAL A 100 5.04 -3.97 16.80
C VAL A 100 5.62 -5.33 17.18
N THR A 101 5.80 -6.21 16.20
CA THR A 101 6.40 -7.53 16.41
C THR A 101 7.92 -7.50 16.21
N GLY A 102 8.44 -6.56 15.43
CA GLY A 102 9.88 -6.36 15.23
C GLY A 102 10.19 -5.56 13.97
N PHE A 103 11.48 -5.37 13.73
CA PHE A 103 11.99 -4.88 12.45
C PHE A 103 12.05 -6.02 11.43
N VAL A 104 11.80 -5.71 10.18
CA VAL A 104 12.10 -6.61 9.07
C VAL A 104 13.61 -6.56 8.81
N GLY A 105 14.24 -7.73 8.83
CA GLY A 105 15.69 -7.84 8.64
C GLY A 105 16.24 -9.14 9.19
N ALA A 106 17.57 -9.23 9.25
CA ALA A 106 18.28 -10.39 9.77
C ALA A 106 18.44 -10.30 11.31
N GLY A 107 17.59 -11.01 12.03
CA GLY A 107 17.66 -11.07 13.50
C GLY A 107 17.22 -9.77 14.18
N THR A 108 18.07 -9.24 15.07
CA THR A 108 17.78 -8.01 15.85
C THR A 108 18.25 -6.74 15.15
N VAL A 109 18.97 -6.85 14.04
CA VAL A 109 19.55 -5.71 13.32
C VAL A 109 18.57 -5.26 12.24
N PRO A 110 18.09 -4.00 12.28
CA PRO A 110 17.26 -3.47 11.22
C PRO A 110 18.03 -3.38 9.89
N VAL A 111 17.41 -3.83 8.80
CA VAL A 111 17.97 -3.69 7.46
C VAL A 111 17.31 -2.49 6.78
N PRO A 112 18.08 -1.50 6.31
CA PRO A 112 17.52 -0.35 5.61
C PRO A 112 16.90 -0.77 4.28
N VAL A 113 15.76 -0.16 3.96
CA VAL A 113 15.10 -0.32 2.65
C VAL A 113 15.93 0.43 1.61
N SER A 114 16.08 -0.15 0.43
CA SER A 114 16.82 0.50 -0.64
C SER A 114 16.14 1.80 -1.09
N PHE A 115 16.94 2.76 -1.53
CA PHE A 115 16.42 4.04 -2.03
C PHE A 115 15.42 3.84 -3.19
N GLN A 116 15.69 2.89 -4.07
CA GLN A 116 14.84 2.59 -5.21
C GLN A 116 13.45 2.08 -4.78
N GLU A 117 13.39 1.18 -3.80
CA GLU A 117 12.13 0.66 -3.26
C GLU A 117 11.30 1.76 -2.59
N ILE A 118 11.95 2.64 -1.83
CA ILE A 118 11.28 3.78 -1.19
C ILE A 118 10.73 4.76 -2.23
N GLU A 119 11.47 5.06 -3.29
CA GLU A 119 11.01 5.95 -4.36
C GLU A 119 9.80 5.37 -5.12
N ILE A 120 9.83 4.08 -5.42
CA ILE A 120 8.68 3.39 -6.04
C ILE A 120 7.46 3.47 -5.11
N LEU A 121 7.66 3.20 -3.82
CA LEU A 121 6.58 3.24 -2.84
C LEU A 121 6.01 4.65 -2.65
N LYS A 122 6.88 5.67 -2.55
CA LYS A 122 6.45 7.08 -2.44
C LYS A 122 5.66 7.53 -3.66
N LYS A 123 6.08 7.16 -4.86
CA LYS A 123 5.32 7.43 -6.09
C LYS A 123 3.94 6.79 -6.05
N ARG A 124 3.85 5.55 -5.59
CA ARG A 124 2.58 4.83 -5.49
C ARG A 124 1.64 5.42 -4.43
N ILE A 125 2.17 5.84 -3.29
CA ILE A 125 1.41 6.50 -2.22
C ILE A 125 1.02 7.92 -2.62
N GLY A 126 1.91 8.66 -3.28
CA GLY A 126 1.74 10.07 -3.66
C GLY A 126 0.90 10.30 -4.92
N VAL A 127 0.50 9.24 -5.61
CA VAL A 127 -0.44 9.34 -6.73
C VAL A 127 -1.83 9.61 -6.15
N ASP A 128 -2.20 10.87 -6.09
CA ASP A 128 -3.54 11.34 -5.69
C ASP A 128 -4.65 10.96 -6.69
N THR A 129 -4.30 10.35 -7.81
CA THR A 129 -5.24 9.78 -8.77
C THR A 129 -5.67 8.40 -8.28
N PRO A 130 -6.89 8.27 -7.76
CA PRO A 130 -7.39 6.97 -7.34
C PRO A 130 -7.54 6.07 -8.58
N HIS A 131 -6.93 4.88 -8.54
CA HIS A 131 -7.10 3.88 -9.59
C HIS A 131 -8.46 3.20 -9.45
N PHE A 132 -9.11 2.95 -10.58
CA PHE A 132 -10.34 2.16 -10.61
C PHE A 132 -9.99 0.69 -10.36
N GLN A 133 -10.61 0.07 -9.36
CA GLN A 133 -10.56 -1.37 -9.23
C GLN A 133 -11.60 -1.97 -10.20
N ILE A 134 -11.10 -2.49 -11.31
CA ILE A 134 -11.91 -3.12 -12.34
C ILE A 134 -11.79 -4.64 -12.18
N ASP A 135 -12.89 -5.30 -11.84
CA ASP A 135 -12.91 -6.75 -11.60
C ASP A 135 -13.00 -7.59 -12.89
N PHE A 136 -12.73 -6.97 -14.04
CA PHE A 136 -12.69 -7.61 -15.34
C PHE A 136 -11.26 -7.93 -15.76
N LYS A 137 -11.12 -8.96 -16.57
CA LYS A 137 -9.86 -9.33 -17.22
C LYS A 137 -10.00 -9.24 -18.73
N VAL A 138 -8.91 -8.99 -19.41
CA VAL A 138 -8.86 -9.08 -20.88
C VAL A 138 -9.29 -10.48 -21.31
N GLY A 139 -10.25 -10.55 -22.24
CA GLY A 139 -10.84 -11.79 -22.70
C GLY A 139 -12.15 -12.20 -21.99
N ASP A 140 -12.51 -11.54 -20.88
CA ASP A 140 -13.79 -11.83 -20.20
C ASP A 140 -14.99 -11.49 -21.09
N SER A 141 -16.02 -12.33 -21.02
CA SER A 141 -17.32 -12.06 -21.64
C SER A 141 -18.15 -11.18 -20.72
N ILE A 142 -18.70 -10.13 -21.28
CA ILE A 142 -19.49 -9.14 -20.55
C ILE A 142 -20.81 -8.84 -21.25
N LYS A 143 -21.75 -8.35 -20.47
CA LYS A 143 -22.99 -7.75 -20.95
C LYS A 143 -22.99 -6.26 -20.69
N ILE A 144 -23.38 -5.47 -21.69
CA ILE A 144 -23.52 -4.02 -21.55
C ILE A 144 -24.87 -3.74 -20.91
N THR A 145 -24.87 -3.01 -19.80
CA THR A 145 -26.06 -2.75 -18.98
C THR A 145 -26.64 -1.34 -19.16
N ASP A 146 -25.84 -0.44 -19.73
CA ASP A 146 -26.25 0.95 -19.92
C ASP A 146 -25.57 1.58 -21.15
N GLY A 147 -26.18 2.65 -21.67
CA GLY A 147 -25.69 3.39 -22.83
C GLY A 147 -26.26 2.93 -24.18
N PRO A 148 -25.67 3.43 -25.29
CA PRO A 148 -26.18 3.15 -26.66
C PRO A 148 -26.08 1.67 -27.07
N PHE A 149 -25.24 0.89 -26.38
CA PHE A 149 -24.98 -0.52 -26.65
C PHE A 149 -25.62 -1.43 -25.60
N LYS A 150 -26.59 -0.93 -24.84
CA LYS A 150 -27.28 -1.71 -23.82
C LYS A 150 -27.81 -3.03 -24.39
N ASP A 151 -27.70 -4.09 -23.58
CA ASP A 151 -28.13 -5.46 -23.88
C ASP A 151 -27.28 -6.21 -24.91
N PHE A 152 -26.27 -5.59 -25.49
CA PHE A 152 -25.28 -6.29 -26.29
C PHE A 152 -24.27 -7.04 -25.41
N ASP A 153 -23.85 -8.19 -25.91
CA ASP A 153 -22.76 -8.97 -25.32
C ASP A 153 -21.45 -8.55 -25.99
N GLY A 154 -20.37 -8.59 -25.24
CA GLY A 154 -19.05 -8.23 -25.73
C GLY A 154 -17.93 -8.99 -25.04
N ARG A 155 -16.72 -8.78 -25.53
CA ARG A 155 -15.50 -9.33 -24.95
C ARG A 155 -14.52 -8.21 -24.63
N VAL A 156 -13.98 -8.22 -23.41
CA VAL A 156 -12.99 -7.24 -22.96
C VAL A 156 -11.71 -7.35 -23.78
N SER A 157 -11.30 -6.26 -24.41
CA SER A 157 -10.07 -6.14 -25.20
C SER A 157 -8.93 -5.47 -24.41
N GLU A 158 -9.26 -4.37 -23.75
CA GLU A 158 -8.27 -3.56 -23.01
C GLU A 158 -8.94 -2.91 -21.80
N ILE A 159 -8.17 -2.70 -20.74
CA ILE A 159 -8.65 -2.08 -19.51
C ILE A 159 -7.74 -0.90 -19.17
N ASP A 160 -8.32 0.28 -19.00
CA ASP A 160 -7.66 1.49 -18.52
C ASP A 160 -8.12 1.75 -17.07
N GLU A 161 -7.33 1.25 -16.12
CA GLU A 161 -7.62 1.39 -14.69
C GLU A 161 -7.51 2.84 -14.20
N GLU A 162 -6.70 3.67 -14.88
CA GLU A 162 -6.54 5.08 -14.50
C GLU A 162 -7.80 5.89 -14.81
N LYS A 163 -8.41 5.63 -15.96
CA LYS A 163 -9.62 6.32 -16.42
C LYS A 163 -10.91 5.61 -16.06
N GLY A 164 -10.84 4.36 -15.58
CA GLY A 164 -12.02 3.53 -15.33
C GLY A 164 -12.76 3.12 -16.62
N LYS A 165 -12.04 3.04 -17.72
CA LYS A 165 -12.56 2.71 -19.04
C LYS A 165 -12.19 1.29 -19.44
N VAL A 166 -13.08 0.66 -20.20
CA VAL A 166 -12.87 -0.68 -20.73
C VAL A 166 -13.18 -0.66 -22.23
N LYS A 167 -12.24 -1.12 -23.04
CA LYS A 167 -12.49 -1.33 -24.46
C LYS A 167 -13.02 -2.74 -24.67
N VAL A 168 -14.12 -2.85 -25.35
CA VAL A 168 -14.87 -4.09 -25.56
C VAL A 168 -15.15 -4.30 -27.04
N PHE A 169 -14.90 -5.51 -27.52
CA PHE A 169 -15.42 -5.93 -28.83
C PHE A 169 -16.88 -6.31 -28.70
N VAL A 170 -17.72 -5.60 -29.40
CA VAL A 170 -19.16 -5.86 -29.47
C VAL A 170 -19.51 -6.31 -30.90
N ASN A 171 -20.20 -7.44 -31.05
CA ASN A 171 -20.66 -7.89 -32.35
C ASN A 171 -21.94 -7.16 -32.71
N MET A 172 -21.85 -6.30 -33.73
CA MET A 172 -22.99 -5.56 -34.27
C MET A 172 -23.13 -5.84 -35.73
N PHE A 173 -24.30 -6.33 -36.13
CA PHE A 173 -24.61 -6.63 -37.54
C PHE A 173 -23.59 -7.56 -38.22
N GLY A 174 -23.05 -8.53 -37.46
CA GLY A 174 -22.06 -9.47 -37.97
C GLY A 174 -20.62 -8.93 -38.07
N ARG A 175 -20.35 -7.78 -37.50
CA ARG A 175 -19.01 -7.17 -37.39
C ARG A 175 -18.63 -6.90 -35.97
N ASP A 176 -17.41 -7.28 -35.60
CA ASP A 176 -16.84 -6.94 -34.29
C ASP A 176 -16.37 -5.48 -34.31
N THR A 177 -16.96 -4.68 -33.48
CA THR A 177 -16.66 -3.25 -33.33
C THR A 177 -16.06 -3.00 -31.96
N LEU A 178 -14.92 -2.33 -31.92
CA LEU A 178 -14.29 -1.93 -30.67
C LEU A 178 -14.96 -0.65 -30.13
N VAL A 179 -15.54 -0.75 -28.95
CA VAL A 179 -16.18 0.38 -28.25
C VAL A 179 -15.52 0.61 -26.90
N GLU A 180 -15.37 1.88 -26.54
CA GLU A 180 -14.89 2.27 -25.22
C GLU A 180 -16.09 2.57 -24.31
N LEU A 181 -16.16 1.87 -23.19
CA LEU A 181 -17.25 1.97 -22.22
C LEU A 181 -16.70 2.30 -20.83
N ASP A 182 -17.52 2.90 -20.00
CA ASP A 182 -17.23 3.04 -18.57
C ASP A 182 -17.39 1.67 -17.90
N SER A 183 -16.51 1.33 -16.99
CA SER A 183 -16.57 0.07 -16.22
C SER A 183 -17.89 -0.13 -15.47
N LEU A 184 -18.65 0.95 -15.24
CA LEU A 184 -20.00 0.93 -14.66
C LEU A 184 -21.10 0.46 -15.63
N GLN A 185 -20.84 0.54 -16.92
CA GLN A 185 -21.80 0.21 -17.98
C GLN A 185 -21.76 -1.25 -18.38
N ILE A 186 -20.89 -2.06 -17.78
CA ILE A 186 -20.69 -3.46 -18.13
C ILE A 186 -20.81 -4.36 -16.90
N LYS A 187 -21.25 -5.59 -17.11
CA LYS A 187 -21.34 -6.63 -16.10
C LYS A 187 -20.75 -7.93 -16.65
N LYS A 188 -20.05 -8.68 -15.83
CA LYS A 188 -19.54 -10.00 -16.18
C LYS A 188 -20.70 -10.99 -16.37
N LEU A 189 -20.63 -11.79 -17.45
CA LEU A 189 -21.54 -12.88 -17.71
C LEU A 189 -21.19 -14.13 -16.89
#